data_14267739e0bec40abdf5b25fcbb80cd0
#
_entry.id   14267739e0bec40abdf5b25fcbb80cd0
#
_cell.length_a   1.000
_cell.length_b   1.000
_cell.length_c   1.000
_cell.angle_alpha   90.00
_cell.angle_beta   90.00
_cell.angle_gamma   90.00
#
_symmetry.space_group_name_H-M   'P 1'
#
loop_
_entity.id
_entity.type
_entity.pdbx_description
1 polymer ?
#
loop_
_entity_poly.entity_id
_entity_poly.type
_entity_poly.pdbx_seq_one_letter_code
_entity_poly.pdbx_strand_id
1 'polypeptide(L)'
;MVSNIIGMYKFITAAFLCLSIGSFAQKINKYDSTLKIGKAGYKVTCLNRKPESNILSIKPVGFKNEAGEVMREIRGRVLSSEIDDFNQDNFPDLIIYILDATGKVVPFVISSKENEYIQPILFPDITNDMQLSKGYRGKDEYKLVEGILFRKFPIYDTDTAIKEPTKKARQIMYRVVTGDRGMLNFKVFKNFDLNVD
;
A
#
# COMPACT_ATOMS: atom_id res chain seq x y z
N MET A 1 -21.86 73.65 1.53
CA MET A 1 -21.88 72.68 2.63
C MET A 1 -21.78 71.33 2.05
N VAL A 2 -20.58 70.87 1.79
CA VAL A 2 -20.31 69.57 1.16
C VAL A 2 -19.12 68.97 1.90
N SER A 3 -19.38 67.89 2.63
CA SER A 3 -18.36 67.18 3.39
C SER A 3 -17.69 66.13 2.55
N ASN A 4 -16.38 66.16 2.49
CA ASN A 4 -15.49 65.19 1.89
C ASN A 4 -15.52 63.87 2.67
N ILE A 5 -15.73 62.77 1.96
CA ILE A 5 -15.41 61.42 2.45
C ILE A 5 -14.28 60.85 1.57
N ILE A 6 -13.08 60.87 2.10
CA ILE A 6 -11.89 60.27 1.50
C ILE A 6 -11.94 58.78 1.82
N GLY A 7 -12.18 57.95 0.82
CA GLY A 7 -12.08 56.48 0.93
C GLY A 7 -10.64 56.01 0.96
N MET A 8 -10.26 55.44 2.08
CA MET A 8 -8.94 54.88 2.34
C MET A 8 -8.83 53.48 1.75
N TYR A 9 -8.21 53.36 0.58
CA TYR A 9 -7.89 52.03 0.00
C TYR A 9 -6.75 51.37 0.77
N LYS A 10 -7.09 50.34 1.54
CA LYS A 10 -6.10 49.46 2.17
C LYS A 10 -5.50 48.54 1.11
N PHE A 11 -4.26 48.75 0.75
CA PHE A 11 -3.46 47.80 -0.01
C PHE A 11 -3.22 46.55 0.84
N ILE A 12 -3.89 45.46 0.51
CA ILE A 12 -3.58 44.14 1.05
C ILE A 12 -2.44 43.58 0.22
N THR A 13 -1.21 43.67 0.73
CA THR A 13 -0.05 42.99 0.16
C THR A 13 -0.17 41.50 0.49
N ALA A 14 -0.61 40.72 -0.46
CA ALA A 14 -0.60 39.26 -0.34
C ALA A 14 0.87 38.79 -0.39
N ALA A 15 1.43 38.47 0.77
CA ALA A 15 2.73 37.79 0.88
C ALA A 15 2.53 36.35 0.36
N PHE A 16 3.02 36.09 -0.84
CA PHE A 16 3.10 34.75 -1.41
C PHE A 16 4.18 33.98 -0.65
N LEU A 17 3.75 33.20 0.34
CA LEU A 17 4.63 32.30 1.08
C LEU A 17 4.93 31.12 0.13
N CYS A 18 6.08 31.18 -0.55
CA CYS A 18 6.63 30.02 -1.27
C CYS A 18 6.95 28.93 -0.26
N LEU A 19 6.01 28.01 -0.05
CA LEU A 19 6.27 26.74 0.59
C LEU A 19 7.17 25.95 -0.36
N SER A 20 8.48 26.00 -0.12
CA SER A 20 9.45 25.08 -0.69
C SER A 20 9.03 23.68 -0.24
N ILE A 21 8.48 22.90 -1.17
CA ILE A 21 8.26 21.45 -0.98
C ILE A 21 9.66 20.83 -0.96
N GLY A 22 10.30 20.88 0.19
CA GLY A 22 11.47 20.08 0.44
C GLY A 22 11.06 18.62 0.32
N SER A 23 11.62 17.92 -0.65
CA SER A 23 11.57 16.45 -0.72
C SER A 23 12.26 15.93 0.55
N PHE A 24 11.50 15.82 1.64
CA PHE A 24 11.94 15.06 2.79
C PHE A 24 12.03 13.61 2.33
N ALA A 25 13.23 13.15 2.04
CA ALA A 25 13.54 11.73 2.01
C ALA A 25 13.11 11.18 3.38
N GLN A 26 11.91 10.64 3.45
CA GLN A 26 11.33 10.15 4.69
C GLN A 26 12.22 9.02 5.18
N LYS A 27 12.98 9.27 6.23
CA LYS A 27 13.81 8.25 6.88
C LYS A 27 12.86 7.16 7.38
N ILE A 28 12.80 6.05 6.65
CA ILE A 28 11.96 4.91 7.04
C ILE A 28 12.59 4.30 8.29
N ASN A 29 12.00 4.61 9.43
CA ASN A 29 12.41 4.16 10.74
C ASN A 29 11.93 2.73 10.99
N LYS A 30 12.40 2.14 12.11
CA LYS A 30 11.86 0.87 12.64
C LYS A 30 10.33 0.86 12.54
N TYR A 31 9.80 -0.22 11.98
CA TYR A 31 8.38 -0.49 11.97
C TYR A 31 8.01 -1.34 13.20
N ASP A 32 6.98 -0.93 13.92
CA ASP A 32 6.49 -1.65 15.11
C ASP A 32 5.00 -1.29 15.28
N SER A 33 4.12 -2.21 14.91
CA SER A 33 2.69 -1.99 14.95
C SER A 33 1.95 -3.24 15.43
N THR A 34 0.84 -3.03 16.15
CA THR A 34 -0.08 -4.11 16.53
C THR A 34 -1.45 -3.79 15.98
N LEU A 35 -1.98 -4.67 15.13
CA LEU A 35 -3.29 -4.53 14.49
C LEU A 35 -4.19 -5.68 14.94
N LYS A 36 -5.48 -5.39 15.17
CA LYS A 36 -6.45 -6.39 15.65
C LYS A 36 -7.83 -6.16 15.04
N ILE A 37 -8.56 -7.26 14.83
CA ILE A 37 -10.01 -7.29 14.68
C ILE A 37 -10.55 -8.02 15.90
N GLY A 38 -11.32 -7.32 16.74
CA GLY A 38 -11.76 -7.85 18.02
C GLY A 38 -10.57 -8.18 18.94
N LYS A 39 -10.43 -9.46 19.32
CA LYS A 39 -9.37 -9.93 20.23
C LYS A 39 -8.15 -10.47 19.52
N ALA A 40 -8.28 -10.87 18.25
CA ALA A 40 -7.21 -11.50 17.45
C ALA A 40 -6.56 -10.52 16.47
N GLY A 41 -5.31 -10.78 16.12
CA GLY A 41 -4.57 -9.98 15.15
C GLY A 41 -3.09 -10.28 15.16
N TYR A 42 -2.27 -9.27 14.84
CA TYR A 42 -0.85 -9.45 14.60
C TYR A 42 -0.03 -8.30 15.16
N LYS A 43 1.10 -8.61 15.76
CA LYS A 43 2.18 -7.65 15.98
C LYS A 43 3.21 -7.80 14.87
N VAL A 44 3.47 -6.70 14.15
CA VAL A 44 4.40 -6.63 13.02
C VAL A 44 5.59 -5.78 13.42
N THR A 45 6.81 -6.32 13.30
CA THR A 45 8.03 -5.56 13.57
C THR A 45 9.06 -5.74 12.47
N CYS A 46 9.77 -4.66 12.14
CA CYS A 46 10.89 -4.68 11.21
C CYS A 46 11.84 -3.51 11.54
N LEU A 47 13.13 -3.79 11.62
CA LEU A 47 14.12 -2.75 11.96
C LEU A 47 14.36 -1.76 10.80
N ASN A 48 14.01 -2.11 9.57
CA ASN A 48 14.16 -1.28 8.38
C ASN A 48 15.57 -0.66 8.19
N ARG A 49 16.60 -1.37 8.63
CA ARG A 49 17.98 -0.86 8.65
C ARG A 49 18.55 -0.65 7.25
N LYS A 50 18.28 -1.60 6.35
CA LYS A 50 18.85 -1.63 4.98
C LYS A 50 17.74 -1.58 3.94
N PRO A 51 17.95 -0.93 2.80
CA PRO A 51 16.94 -0.94 1.72
C PRO A 51 16.84 -2.31 1.02
N GLU A 52 17.90 -3.14 1.07
CA GLU A 52 17.97 -4.36 0.30
C GLU A 52 17.53 -5.61 1.10
N SER A 53 17.69 -5.61 2.43
CA SER A 53 17.40 -6.78 3.25
C SER A 53 17.09 -6.41 4.70
N ASN A 54 15.98 -6.94 5.20
CA ASN A 54 15.57 -6.83 6.59
C ASN A 54 14.89 -8.12 7.04
N ILE A 55 14.82 -8.32 8.36
CA ILE A 55 14.00 -9.37 8.95
C ILE A 55 12.65 -8.76 9.36
N LEU A 56 11.60 -9.27 8.77
CA LEU A 56 10.21 -9.03 9.14
C LEU A 56 9.79 -10.07 10.17
N SER A 57 9.27 -9.63 11.30
CA SER A 57 8.67 -10.50 12.32
C SER A 57 7.17 -10.23 12.36
N ILE A 58 6.39 -11.30 12.38
CA ILE A 58 4.94 -11.29 12.51
C ILE A 58 4.57 -12.23 13.65
N LYS A 59 4.07 -11.68 14.73
CA LYS A 59 3.63 -12.45 15.91
C LYS A 59 2.11 -12.40 16.01
N PRO A 60 1.41 -13.55 15.94
CA PRO A 60 -0.02 -13.62 16.22
C PRO A 60 -0.33 -13.14 17.65
N VAL A 61 -1.46 -12.48 17.81
CA VAL A 61 -1.94 -11.96 19.08
C VAL A 61 -3.38 -12.39 19.27
N GLY A 62 -3.69 -13.02 20.42
CA GLY A 62 -5.05 -13.47 20.73
C GLY A 62 -5.51 -14.68 19.91
N PHE A 63 -4.60 -15.45 19.34
CA PHE A 63 -4.90 -16.73 18.70
C PHE A 63 -5.17 -17.80 19.77
N LYS A 64 -5.94 -18.83 19.41
CA LYS A 64 -6.36 -19.91 20.30
C LYS A 64 -5.19 -20.75 20.82
N ASN A 65 -4.18 -20.96 19.94
CA ASN A 65 -2.96 -21.68 20.28
C ASN A 65 -1.80 -20.68 20.36
N GLU A 66 -0.70 -21.04 20.99
CA GLU A 66 0.54 -20.28 20.90
C GLU A 66 1.11 -20.41 19.46
N ALA A 67 0.38 -19.80 18.50
CA ALA A 67 0.86 -19.72 17.13
C ALA A 67 2.22 -19.01 17.13
N GLY A 68 3.22 -19.68 16.62
CA GLY A 68 4.60 -19.21 16.65
C GLY A 68 4.77 -17.90 15.87
N GLU A 69 5.76 -17.13 16.30
CA GLU A 69 6.22 -15.96 15.54
C GLU A 69 6.80 -16.40 14.20
N VAL A 70 6.34 -15.75 13.11
CA VAL A 70 6.90 -15.96 11.78
C VAL A 70 7.97 -14.91 11.52
N MET A 71 9.19 -15.36 11.30
CA MET A 71 10.31 -14.50 10.89
C MET A 71 10.64 -14.76 9.43
N ARG A 72 10.74 -13.68 8.63
CA ARG A 72 11.02 -13.78 7.20
C ARG A 72 12.00 -12.70 6.77
N GLU A 73 12.99 -13.09 5.99
CA GLU A 73 13.82 -12.13 5.27
C GLU A 73 12.99 -11.50 4.14
N ILE A 74 13.01 -10.18 4.07
CA ILE A 74 12.36 -9.38 3.03
C ILE A 74 13.40 -8.54 2.29
N ARG A 75 13.21 -8.39 0.98
CA ARG A 75 14.02 -7.49 0.14
C ARG A 75 13.36 -6.12 0.09
N GLY A 76 13.63 -5.29 1.09
CA GLY A 76 13.01 -3.98 1.21
C GLY A 76 12.80 -3.55 2.65
N ARG A 77 11.98 -2.53 2.82
CA ARG A 77 11.57 -1.95 4.09
C ARG A 77 10.05 -1.99 4.23
N VAL A 78 9.56 -2.27 5.42
CA VAL A 78 8.13 -2.18 5.72
C VAL A 78 7.73 -0.70 5.75
N LEU A 79 6.75 -0.33 4.94
CA LEU A 79 6.13 1.00 4.92
C LEU A 79 4.97 1.08 5.91
N SER A 80 4.03 0.17 5.76
CA SER A 80 2.80 0.12 6.54
C SER A 80 2.22 -1.29 6.55
N SER A 81 1.23 -1.52 7.39
CA SER A 81 0.39 -2.71 7.35
C SER A 81 -1.06 -2.36 7.67
N GLU A 82 -1.97 -3.17 7.16
CA GLU A 82 -3.40 -3.07 7.39
C GLU A 82 -3.97 -4.45 7.72
N ILE A 83 -5.11 -4.47 8.40
CA ILE A 83 -5.81 -5.69 8.80
C ILE A 83 -7.27 -5.61 8.35
N ASP A 84 -7.77 -6.69 7.77
CA ASP A 84 -9.17 -6.85 7.35
C ASP A 84 -9.48 -8.35 7.27
N ASP A 85 -10.68 -8.71 6.86
CA ASP A 85 -11.09 -10.07 6.51
C ASP A 85 -11.18 -10.18 4.98
N PHE A 86 -10.07 -10.54 4.32
CA PHE A 86 -9.97 -10.54 2.85
C PHE A 86 -10.72 -11.69 2.19
N ASN A 87 -10.87 -12.81 2.89
CA ASN A 87 -11.48 -14.02 2.38
C ASN A 87 -12.89 -14.26 2.93
N GLN A 88 -13.40 -13.35 3.79
CA GLN A 88 -14.73 -13.35 4.40
C GLN A 88 -15.00 -14.61 5.25
N ASP A 89 -13.98 -15.04 6.00
CA ASP A 89 -14.10 -16.18 6.92
C ASP A 89 -14.28 -15.76 8.40
N ASN A 90 -14.42 -14.45 8.66
CA ASN A 90 -14.55 -13.79 9.96
C ASN A 90 -13.29 -13.87 10.84
N PHE A 91 -12.13 -14.16 10.25
CA PHE A 91 -10.85 -14.13 10.94
C PHE A 91 -9.93 -13.04 10.36
N PRO A 92 -9.02 -12.48 11.17
CA PRO A 92 -8.19 -11.38 10.71
C PRO A 92 -7.13 -11.82 9.72
N ASP A 93 -7.08 -11.13 8.59
CA ASP A 93 -6.00 -11.23 7.61
C ASP A 93 -5.13 -9.97 7.68
N LEU A 94 -3.86 -10.10 7.32
CA LEU A 94 -2.88 -9.03 7.41
C LEU A 94 -2.23 -8.79 6.05
N ILE A 95 -2.18 -7.52 5.63
CA ILE A 95 -1.36 -7.07 4.50
C ILE A 95 -0.23 -6.17 5.01
N ILE A 96 0.97 -6.38 4.50
CA ILE A 96 2.16 -5.59 4.81
C ILE A 96 2.71 -5.05 3.50
N TYR A 97 2.86 -3.75 3.40
CA TYR A 97 3.42 -3.08 2.22
C TYR A 97 4.92 -2.91 2.38
N ILE A 98 5.69 -3.50 1.48
CA ILE A 98 7.14 -3.51 1.49
C ILE A 98 7.63 -2.65 0.33
N LEU A 99 8.42 -1.61 0.64
CA LEU A 99 9.13 -0.82 -0.36
C LEU A 99 10.44 -1.55 -0.69
N ASP A 100 10.56 -2.05 -1.91
CA ASP A 100 11.79 -2.69 -2.37
C ASP A 100 12.90 -1.67 -2.71
N ALA A 101 14.09 -2.16 -2.98
CA ALA A 101 15.24 -1.32 -3.32
C ALA A 101 15.09 -0.58 -4.68
N THR A 102 14.13 -1.00 -5.52
CA THR A 102 13.81 -0.35 -6.80
C THR A 102 12.76 0.75 -6.68
N GLY A 103 12.19 0.94 -5.48
CA GLY A 103 11.12 1.91 -5.21
C GLY A 103 9.71 1.39 -5.54
N LYS A 104 9.56 0.09 -5.76
CA LYS A 104 8.24 -0.54 -5.92
C LYS A 104 7.68 -0.96 -4.57
N VAL A 105 6.37 -0.82 -4.42
CA VAL A 105 5.66 -1.34 -3.25
C VAL A 105 5.13 -2.74 -3.56
N VAL A 106 5.53 -3.72 -2.75
CA VAL A 106 5.15 -5.12 -2.90
C VAL A 106 4.34 -5.55 -1.68
N PRO A 107 3.08 -5.98 -1.85
CA PRO A 107 2.27 -6.51 -0.77
C PRO A 107 2.77 -7.90 -0.33
N PHE A 108 2.88 -8.10 0.98
CA PHE A 108 3.03 -9.41 1.61
C PHE A 108 1.78 -9.66 2.43
N VAL A 109 1.08 -10.76 2.16
CA VAL A 109 -0.25 -10.99 2.73
C VAL A 109 -0.34 -12.37 3.37
N ILE A 110 -0.97 -12.41 4.53
CA ILE A 110 -1.26 -13.64 5.26
C ILE A 110 -2.70 -13.65 5.76
N SER A 111 -3.25 -14.83 5.90
CA SER A 111 -4.57 -15.07 6.48
C SER A 111 -4.46 -15.84 7.78
N SER A 112 -5.36 -15.55 8.69
CA SER A 112 -5.61 -16.38 9.87
C SER A 112 -6.53 -17.54 9.51
N LYS A 113 -6.13 -18.76 9.81
CA LYS A 113 -7.04 -19.90 9.75
C LYS A 113 -7.61 -20.16 11.15
N GLU A 114 -8.86 -19.74 11.37
CA GLU A 114 -9.62 -19.92 12.62
C GLU A 114 -8.94 -19.39 13.90
N ASN A 115 -7.99 -18.45 13.77
CA ASN A 115 -7.09 -18.01 14.85
C ASN A 115 -6.25 -19.14 15.46
N GLU A 116 -5.91 -20.15 14.68
CA GLU A 116 -5.08 -21.28 15.11
C GLU A 116 -3.70 -21.25 14.46
N TYR A 117 -3.63 -20.95 13.17
CA TYR A 117 -2.37 -20.80 12.44
C TYR A 117 -2.48 -19.78 11.32
N ILE A 118 -1.35 -19.42 10.74
CA ILE A 118 -1.22 -18.43 9.66
C ILE A 118 -0.94 -19.18 8.35
N GLN A 119 -1.60 -18.72 7.27
CA GLN A 119 -1.33 -19.18 5.91
C GLN A 119 -1.07 -17.99 4.98
N PRO A 120 -0.22 -18.14 3.94
CA PRO A 120 0.00 -17.07 2.98
C PRO A 120 -1.21 -16.87 2.08
N ILE A 121 -1.44 -15.61 1.67
CA ILE A 121 -2.29 -15.28 0.52
C ILE A 121 -1.36 -14.85 -0.61
N LEU A 122 -1.42 -15.55 -1.74
CA LEU A 122 -0.54 -15.25 -2.88
C LEU A 122 -1.01 -13.98 -3.58
N PHE A 123 -0.09 -13.05 -3.79
CA PHE A 123 -0.34 -11.83 -4.55
C PHE A 123 0.31 -11.94 -5.93
N PRO A 124 -0.45 -11.74 -7.03
CA PRO A 124 0.07 -11.93 -8.38
C PRO A 124 1.07 -10.83 -8.76
N ASP A 125 2.16 -11.21 -9.41
CA ASP A 125 3.04 -10.26 -10.07
C ASP A 125 2.35 -9.75 -11.35
N ILE A 126 2.13 -8.45 -11.41
CA ILE A 126 1.47 -7.80 -12.56
C ILE A 126 2.27 -7.99 -13.86
N THR A 127 3.59 -8.17 -13.76
CA THR A 127 4.45 -8.33 -14.94
C THR A 127 4.21 -9.64 -15.68
N ASN A 128 3.54 -10.60 -15.04
CA ASN A 128 3.11 -11.85 -15.67
C ASN A 128 1.87 -11.69 -16.57
N ASP A 129 1.19 -10.54 -16.52
CA ASP A 129 0.04 -10.22 -17.38
C ASP A 129 0.42 -9.04 -18.28
N MET A 130 0.65 -9.32 -19.58
CA MET A 130 1.07 -8.33 -20.57
C MET A 130 0.03 -7.21 -20.78
N GLN A 131 -1.26 -7.50 -20.60
CA GLN A 131 -2.31 -6.49 -20.77
C GLN A 131 -2.35 -5.55 -19.57
N LEU A 132 -2.32 -6.11 -18.36
CA LEU A 132 -2.33 -5.33 -17.12
C LEU A 132 -1.04 -4.54 -16.91
N SER A 133 0.11 -5.09 -17.31
CA SER A 133 1.41 -4.45 -17.16
C SER A 133 1.78 -3.47 -18.26
N LYS A 134 0.95 -3.31 -19.31
CA LYS A 134 1.24 -2.35 -20.39
C LYS A 134 1.40 -0.94 -19.84
N GLY A 135 2.59 -0.35 -20.06
CA GLY A 135 2.94 0.99 -19.56
C GLY A 135 3.27 1.05 -18.06
N TYR A 136 3.40 -0.10 -17.37
CA TYR A 136 3.76 -0.15 -15.96
C TYR A 136 5.25 0.09 -15.74
N ARG A 137 5.59 1.02 -14.83
CA ARG A 137 6.97 1.32 -14.40
C ARG A 137 7.07 1.50 -12.88
N GLY A 138 6.19 0.85 -12.10
CA GLY A 138 6.12 1.03 -10.65
C GLY A 138 5.27 2.23 -10.24
N LYS A 139 5.59 2.84 -9.09
CA LYS A 139 4.82 3.90 -8.43
C LYS A 139 3.41 3.45 -8.04
N ASP A 140 3.35 2.26 -7.49
CA ASP A 140 2.10 1.66 -7.03
C ASP A 140 1.57 2.37 -5.78
N GLU A 141 0.29 2.67 -5.80
CA GLU A 141 -0.51 3.08 -4.66
C GLU A 141 -1.51 1.97 -4.35
N TYR A 142 -1.58 1.58 -3.09
CA TYR A 142 -2.53 0.58 -2.62
C TYR A 142 -3.54 1.19 -1.67
N LYS A 143 -4.77 0.70 -1.73
CA LYS A 143 -5.84 1.05 -0.78
C LYS A 143 -6.69 -0.18 -0.53
N LEU A 144 -6.92 -0.48 0.74
CA LEU A 144 -7.81 -1.54 1.17
C LEU A 144 -9.18 -0.95 1.53
N VAL A 145 -10.25 -1.54 1.00
CA VAL A 145 -11.61 -1.14 1.30
C VAL A 145 -12.50 -2.39 1.31
N GLU A 146 -13.04 -2.74 2.47
CA GLU A 146 -14.00 -3.84 2.63
C GLU A 146 -13.54 -5.16 1.99
N GLY A 147 -12.32 -5.59 2.31
CA GLY A 147 -11.72 -6.81 1.79
C GLY A 147 -11.26 -6.74 0.32
N ILE A 148 -11.50 -5.62 -0.37
CA ILE A 148 -11.05 -5.41 -1.74
C ILE A 148 -9.76 -4.60 -1.73
N LEU A 149 -8.71 -5.13 -2.35
CA LEU A 149 -7.46 -4.43 -2.52
C LEU A 149 -7.43 -3.69 -3.87
N PHE A 150 -7.35 -2.38 -3.80
CA PHE A 150 -7.15 -1.50 -4.94
C PHE A 150 -5.66 -1.27 -5.14
N ARG A 151 -5.19 -1.41 -6.38
CA ARG A 151 -3.86 -1.02 -6.83
C ARG A 151 -4.01 0.02 -7.92
N LYS A 152 -3.32 1.15 -7.79
CA LYS A 152 -3.30 2.21 -8.79
C LYS A 152 -1.86 2.54 -9.14
N PHE A 153 -1.58 2.76 -10.42
CA PHE A 153 -0.26 3.20 -10.88
C PHE A 153 -0.38 4.04 -12.15
N PRO A 154 0.54 4.98 -12.39
CA PRO A 154 0.57 5.77 -13.61
C PRO A 154 0.95 4.91 -14.82
N ILE A 155 0.30 5.17 -15.96
CA ILE A 155 0.62 4.52 -17.24
C ILE A 155 1.65 5.36 -17.97
N TYR A 156 2.72 4.72 -18.42
CA TYR A 156 3.77 5.33 -19.24
C TYR A 156 3.61 4.93 -20.70
N ASP A 157 4.16 5.75 -21.59
CA ASP A 157 4.28 5.38 -22.99
C ASP A 157 5.15 4.13 -23.16
N THR A 158 4.93 3.38 -24.24
CA THR A 158 5.75 2.22 -24.58
C THR A 158 7.16 2.63 -25.03
N ASP A 159 7.30 3.85 -25.54
CA ASP A 159 8.62 4.43 -25.80
C ASP A 159 9.33 4.72 -24.46
N THR A 160 10.42 3.98 -24.21
CA THR A 160 11.19 4.10 -22.98
C THR A 160 12.00 5.40 -22.88
N ALA A 161 12.16 6.15 -23.99
CA ALA A 161 12.79 7.47 -23.97
C ALA A 161 11.89 8.51 -23.27
N ILE A 162 10.56 8.33 -23.31
CA ILE A 162 9.61 9.19 -22.63
C ILE A 162 9.58 8.82 -21.14
N LYS A 163 10.07 9.72 -20.28
CA LYS A 163 10.18 9.49 -18.83
C LYS A 163 8.94 9.88 -18.06
N GLU A 164 8.17 10.82 -18.57
CA GLU A 164 6.94 11.29 -17.90
C GLU A 164 5.80 10.30 -18.12
N PRO A 165 4.92 10.14 -17.12
CA PRO A 165 3.72 9.33 -17.29
C PRO A 165 2.77 10.00 -18.27
N THR A 166 1.91 9.21 -18.89
CA THR A 166 0.76 9.72 -19.62
C THR A 166 -0.24 10.36 -18.62
N LYS A 167 -1.24 11.08 -19.13
CA LYS A 167 -2.33 11.58 -18.28
C LYS A 167 -3.34 10.46 -17.91
N LYS A 168 -2.84 9.25 -17.73
CA LYS A 168 -3.67 8.09 -17.36
C LYS A 168 -3.04 7.30 -16.23
N ALA A 169 -3.88 6.73 -15.38
CA ALA A 169 -3.49 5.75 -14.38
C ALA A 169 -4.35 4.50 -14.53
N ARG A 170 -3.77 3.33 -14.32
CA ARG A 170 -4.52 2.08 -14.24
C ARG A 170 -4.90 1.79 -12.80
N GLN A 171 -6.18 1.49 -12.61
CA GLN A 171 -6.69 0.98 -11.35
C GLN A 171 -7.11 -0.48 -11.52
N ILE A 172 -6.60 -1.33 -10.63
CA ILE A 172 -6.89 -2.76 -10.58
C ILE A 172 -7.52 -3.07 -9.24
N MET A 173 -8.57 -3.88 -9.26
CA MET A 173 -9.27 -4.34 -8.07
C MET A 173 -9.04 -5.84 -7.91
N TYR A 174 -8.56 -6.23 -6.73
CA TYR A 174 -8.29 -7.62 -6.39
C TYR A 174 -9.22 -8.08 -5.28
N ARG A 175 -9.62 -9.35 -5.36
CA ARG A 175 -10.28 -10.06 -4.26
C ARG A 175 -9.57 -11.38 -3.99
N VAL A 176 -9.66 -11.87 -2.76
CA VAL A 176 -9.16 -13.19 -2.41
C VAL A 176 -10.11 -14.26 -2.94
N VAL A 177 -9.54 -15.32 -3.49
CA VAL A 177 -10.27 -16.53 -3.91
C VAL A 177 -9.52 -17.73 -3.39
N THR A 178 -10.27 -18.79 -3.06
CA THR A 178 -9.69 -20.10 -2.76
C THR A 178 -9.38 -20.81 -4.07
N GLY A 179 -8.12 -21.13 -4.26
CA GLY A 179 -7.65 -21.95 -5.39
C GLY A 179 -7.57 -23.43 -5.02
N ASP A 180 -6.81 -24.17 -5.84
CA ASP A 180 -6.61 -25.60 -5.63
C ASP A 180 -5.96 -25.88 -4.29
N ARG A 181 -6.36 -26.98 -3.64
CA ARG A 181 -5.83 -27.44 -2.33
C ARG A 181 -6.01 -26.41 -1.20
N GLY A 182 -6.99 -25.52 -1.30
CA GLY A 182 -7.26 -24.50 -0.27
C GLY A 182 -6.29 -23.34 -0.24
N MET A 183 -5.43 -23.17 -1.24
CA MET A 183 -4.52 -22.02 -1.32
C MET A 183 -5.30 -20.73 -1.59
N LEU A 184 -5.03 -19.70 -0.79
CA LEU A 184 -5.61 -18.38 -0.98
C LEU A 184 -4.80 -17.56 -1.96
N ASN A 185 -5.50 -16.89 -2.90
CA ASN A 185 -4.88 -16.10 -3.94
C ASN A 185 -5.67 -14.82 -4.18
N PHE A 186 -4.99 -13.70 -4.36
CA PHE A 186 -5.61 -12.53 -4.96
C PHE A 186 -5.81 -12.73 -6.46
N LYS A 187 -7.04 -12.49 -6.93
CA LYS A 187 -7.35 -12.45 -8.36
C LYS A 187 -7.91 -11.09 -8.75
N VAL A 188 -7.50 -10.63 -9.92
CA VAL A 188 -8.10 -9.45 -10.55
C VAL A 188 -9.55 -9.79 -10.92
N PHE A 189 -10.50 -8.98 -10.48
CA PHE A 189 -11.88 -9.10 -10.90
C PHE A 189 -12.37 -7.89 -11.70
N LYS A 190 -11.64 -6.75 -11.60
CA LYS A 190 -11.91 -5.55 -12.39
C LYS A 190 -10.65 -4.73 -12.59
N ASN A 191 -10.51 -4.12 -13.75
CA ASN A 191 -9.50 -3.10 -14.02
C ASN A 191 -10.04 -2.06 -14.99
N PHE A 192 -9.50 -0.85 -14.94
CA PHE A 192 -9.84 0.24 -15.85
C PHE A 192 -8.78 1.33 -15.80
N ASP A 193 -8.70 2.11 -16.87
CA ASP A 193 -7.81 3.26 -16.95
C ASP A 193 -8.59 4.55 -16.63
N LEU A 194 -8.01 5.38 -15.79
CA LEU A 194 -8.53 6.67 -15.33
C LEU A 194 -7.74 7.80 -15.96
N ASN A 195 -8.40 8.90 -16.32
CA ASN A 195 -7.68 10.14 -16.61
C ASN A 195 -7.22 10.77 -15.28
N VAL A 196 -6.00 11.29 -15.28
CA VAL A 196 -5.39 11.98 -14.14
C VAL A 196 -5.07 13.39 -14.61
N ASP A 197 -5.59 14.38 -13.90
CA ASP A 197 -5.38 15.81 -14.18
C ASP A 197 -3.95 16.25 -13.86
#